data_c7318c28c60ea0ae5bdd94d7d4cdf879
#
_entry.id   c7318c28c60ea0ae5bdd94d7d4cdf879
#
_cell.length_a   1.000
_cell.length_b   1.000
_cell.length_c   1.000
_cell.angle_alpha   90.00
_cell.angle_beta   90.00
_cell.angle_gamma   90.00
#
_symmetry.space_group_name_H-M   'P 1'
#
loop_
_entity.id
_entity.type
_entity.pdbx_description
1 polymer ?
#
loop_
_entity_poly.entity_id
_entity_poly.type
_entity_poly.pdbx_seq_one_letter_code
_entity_poly.pdbx_strand_id
1 'polypeptide(L)'
;MKNYWKHLMKNVEMSAEYGAAGARELKNPKLSGRKRNTNQSTKRHPITITICDLKELWKIQNGKCYWLGIDMSLEDLFISNSPFAVSVERLDSDRGYHKDNIVLTTRFANRGRGKYDNPNFKKRLDNLLENRTKEDIILPNFTPEKRGDLEAFL
;
A
#
# COMPACT_ATOMS: atom_id res chain seq x y z
N MET A 1 21.47 -2.13 -13.25
CA MET A 1 20.71 -3.13 -12.45
C MET A 1 19.75 -2.40 -11.53
N LYS A 2 18.45 -2.73 -11.55
CA LYS A 2 17.44 -2.08 -10.69
C LYS A 2 17.70 -2.47 -9.23
N ASN A 3 17.85 -1.48 -8.34
CA ASN A 3 18.05 -1.75 -6.92
C ASN A 3 16.72 -1.60 -6.19
N TYR A 4 15.95 -2.69 -6.12
CA TYR A 4 14.61 -2.74 -5.50
C TYR A 4 14.63 -2.27 -4.04
N TRP A 5 15.62 -2.71 -3.27
CA TRP A 5 15.69 -2.42 -1.83
C TRP A 5 16.01 -0.97 -1.53
N LYS A 6 16.90 -0.35 -2.30
CA LYS A 6 17.14 1.10 -2.20
C LYS A 6 15.89 1.90 -2.57
N HIS A 7 15.17 1.45 -3.60
CA HIS A 7 13.93 2.11 -4.01
C HIS A 7 12.84 1.98 -2.92
N LEU A 8 12.69 0.79 -2.34
CA LEU A 8 11.74 0.55 -1.26
C LEU A 8 12.08 1.40 -0.02
N MET A 9 13.36 1.45 0.38
CA MET A 9 13.82 2.27 1.50
C MET A 9 13.56 3.75 1.27
N LYS A 10 13.84 4.26 0.07
CA LYS A 10 13.50 5.63 -0.31
C LYS A 10 12.00 5.94 -0.19
N ASN A 11 11.13 4.97 -0.51
CA ASN A 11 9.69 5.14 -0.31
C ASN A 11 9.32 5.24 1.17
N VAL A 12 10.01 4.49 2.06
CA VAL A 12 9.86 4.60 3.52
C VAL A 12 10.26 5.99 4.00
N GLU A 13 11.44 6.46 3.60
CA GLU A 13 11.96 7.79 3.96
C GLU A 13 10.99 8.90 3.55
N MET A 14 10.52 8.86 2.31
CA MET A 14 9.55 9.83 1.81
C MET A 14 8.21 9.77 2.57
N SER A 15 7.75 8.57 2.92
CA SER A 15 6.51 8.40 3.67
C SER A 15 6.64 8.84 5.12
N ALA A 16 7.81 8.65 5.72
CA ALA A 16 8.11 9.07 7.09
C ALA A 16 8.20 10.59 7.22
N GLU A 17 8.77 11.25 6.20
CA GLU A 17 8.98 12.69 6.20
C GLU A 17 7.72 13.48 5.82
N TYR A 18 7.03 13.06 4.78
CA TYR A 18 5.94 13.83 4.16
C TYR A 18 4.55 13.21 4.36
N GLY A 19 4.48 12.00 4.93
CA GLY A 19 3.28 11.19 4.90
C GLY A 19 2.97 10.66 3.50
N ALA A 20 2.04 9.71 3.41
CA ALA A 20 1.72 9.05 2.14
C ALA A 20 1.15 10.02 1.06
N ALA A 21 0.42 11.05 1.47
CA ALA A 21 -0.13 12.06 0.57
C ALA A 21 0.97 12.99 0.03
N GLY A 22 1.81 13.54 0.90
CA GLY A 22 2.89 14.44 0.50
C GLY A 22 3.94 13.77 -0.38
N ALA A 23 4.26 12.48 -0.12
CA ALA A 23 5.16 11.70 -0.97
C ALA A 23 4.63 11.50 -2.40
N ARG A 24 3.30 11.44 -2.58
CA ARG A 24 2.68 11.38 -3.91
C ARG A 24 2.76 12.70 -4.67
N GLU A 25 2.57 13.83 -3.99
CA GLU A 25 2.67 15.16 -4.59
C GLU A 25 4.09 15.44 -5.08
N LEU A 26 5.12 15.05 -4.31
CA LEU A 26 6.52 15.19 -4.73
C LEU A 26 6.85 14.37 -5.99
N LYS A 27 6.21 13.20 -6.15
CA LYS A 27 6.40 12.36 -7.33
C LYS A 27 5.63 12.85 -8.56
N ASN A 28 4.57 13.65 -8.36
CA ASN A 28 3.75 14.19 -9.43
C ASN A 28 3.32 15.62 -9.14
N PRO A 29 4.15 16.62 -9.51
CA PRO A 29 3.88 18.03 -9.28
C PRO A 29 2.57 18.55 -9.88
N LYS A 30 2.03 17.87 -10.92
CA LYS A 30 0.74 18.24 -11.51
C LYS A 30 -0.46 18.00 -10.59
N LEU A 31 -0.29 17.24 -9.51
CA LEU A 31 -1.32 17.02 -8.50
C LEU A 31 -1.30 18.08 -7.39
N SER A 32 -0.39 19.03 -7.41
CA SER A 32 -0.18 20.05 -6.37
C SER A 32 -1.24 21.15 -6.32
N GLY A 33 -2.26 21.11 -7.16
CA GLY A 33 -3.34 22.11 -7.19
C GLY A 33 -4.36 22.02 -6.04
N ARG A 34 -4.30 21.01 -5.18
CA ARG A 34 -5.14 20.95 -3.97
C ARG A 34 -4.49 21.77 -2.86
N LYS A 35 -5.18 22.83 -2.40
CA LYS A 35 -4.79 23.59 -1.21
C LYS A 35 -4.48 22.62 -0.07
N ARG A 36 -3.21 22.55 0.34
CA ARG A 36 -2.81 21.78 1.51
C ARG A 36 -3.63 22.26 2.69
N ASN A 37 -4.31 21.31 3.34
CA ASN A 37 -4.88 21.60 4.64
C ASN A 37 -3.71 21.71 5.62
N THR A 38 -3.26 22.90 5.92
CA THR A 38 -2.07 23.24 6.72
C THR A 38 -2.14 22.71 8.16
N ASN A 39 -3.29 22.17 8.55
CA ASN A 39 -3.51 21.55 9.87
C ASN A 39 -3.16 20.06 9.95
N GLN A 40 -2.73 19.42 8.86
CA GLN A 40 -2.16 18.08 8.98
C GLN A 40 -0.74 18.22 9.55
N SER A 41 -0.63 17.92 10.84
CA SER A 41 0.63 17.72 11.53
C SER A 41 1.58 16.92 10.64
N THR A 42 2.67 17.54 10.22
CA THR A 42 3.82 16.89 9.59
C THR A 42 4.58 16.09 10.65
N LYS A 43 3.90 15.14 11.31
CA LYS A 43 4.51 14.27 12.29
C LYS A 43 5.52 13.40 11.56
N ARG A 44 6.78 13.76 11.66
CA ARG A 44 7.87 12.92 11.16
C ARG A 44 7.91 11.65 11.97
N HIS A 45 7.95 10.52 11.27
CA HIS A 45 8.04 9.22 11.92
C HIS A 45 9.51 8.77 11.95
N PRO A 46 10.05 8.40 13.12
CA PRO A 46 11.42 7.91 13.21
C PRO A 46 11.61 6.64 12.39
N ILE A 47 12.78 6.48 11.78
CA ILE A 47 13.18 5.31 11.01
C ILE A 47 14.40 4.72 11.68
N THR A 48 14.28 3.48 12.13
CA THR A 48 15.40 2.71 12.74
C THR A 48 15.71 1.44 11.94
N ILE A 49 14.97 1.18 10.87
CA ILE A 49 15.16 0.03 9.99
C ILE A 49 16.19 0.33 8.91
N THR A 50 16.80 -0.72 8.42
CA THR A 50 17.80 -0.72 7.34
C THR A 50 17.32 -1.54 6.15
N ILE A 51 18.07 -1.47 5.05
CA ILE A 51 17.84 -2.34 3.88
C ILE A 51 18.00 -3.83 4.25
N CYS A 52 18.89 -4.16 5.19
CA CYS A 52 19.07 -5.53 5.65
C CYS A 52 17.82 -6.06 6.35
N ASP A 53 17.18 -5.22 7.16
CA ASP A 53 15.93 -5.56 7.84
C ASP A 53 14.79 -5.83 6.86
N LEU A 54 14.68 -5.03 5.80
CA LEU A 54 13.68 -5.25 4.75
C LEU A 54 13.91 -6.56 3.98
N LYS A 55 15.17 -6.90 3.70
CA LYS A 55 15.53 -8.17 3.06
C LYS A 55 15.26 -9.37 3.97
N GLU A 56 15.56 -9.26 5.25
CA GLU A 56 15.26 -10.26 6.25
C GLU A 56 13.75 -10.51 6.34
N LEU A 57 12.98 -9.45 6.45
CA LEU A 57 11.52 -9.51 6.53
C LEU A 57 10.90 -10.14 5.27
N TRP A 58 11.44 -9.82 4.09
CA TRP A 58 11.04 -10.47 2.84
C TRP A 58 11.26 -11.98 2.86
N LYS A 59 12.39 -12.45 3.39
CA LYS A 59 12.69 -13.87 3.54
C LYS A 59 11.74 -14.53 4.53
N ILE A 60 11.52 -13.89 5.70
CA ILE A 60 10.61 -14.39 6.74
C ILE A 60 9.19 -14.55 6.19
N GLN A 61 8.72 -13.57 5.43
CA GLN A 61 7.39 -13.58 4.82
C GLN A 61 7.32 -14.42 3.52
N ASN A 62 8.45 -14.96 3.06
CA ASN A 62 8.56 -15.72 1.80
C ASN A 62 7.99 -14.95 0.60
N GLY A 63 8.23 -13.65 0.53
CA GLY A 63 7.72 -12.75 -0.51
C GLY A 63 6.20 -12.54 -0.51
N LYS A 64 5.49 -13.01 0.52
CA LYS A 64 4.04 -12.91 0.61
C LYS A 64 3.56 -11.71 1.41
N CYS A 65 2.44 -11.14 0.98
CA CYS A 65 1.76 -10.05 1.66
C CYS A 65 1.29 -10.49 3.05
N TYR A 66 1.66 -9.73 4.08
CA TYR A 66 1.29 -10.02 5.46
C TYR A 66 -0.23 -10.20 5.66
N TRP A 67 -1.05 -9.37 5.02
CA TRP A 67 -2.49 -9.40 5.18
C TRP A 67 -3.20 -10.42 4.28
N LEU A 68 -2.75 -10.56 3.04
CA LEU A 68 -3.48 -11.31 2.00
C LEU A 68 -2.90 -12.70 1.73
N GLY A 69 -1.67 -12.98 2.18
CA GLY A 69 -0.97 -14.22 1.86
C GLY A 69 -0.59 -14.41 0.39
N ILE A 70 -0.90 -13.44 -0.48
CA ILE A 70 -0.58 -13.49 -1.91
C ILE A 70 0.86 -13.03 -2.18
N ASP A 71 1.39 -13.39 -3.33
CA ASP A 71 2.72 -12.96 -3.74
C ASP A 71 2.78 -11.47 -4.00
N MET A 72 3.88 -10.84 -3.54
CA MET A 72 4.20 -9.45 -3.83
C MET A 72 5.22 -9.38 -4.96
N SER A 73 5.20 -8.28 -5.73
CA SER A 73 6.15 -8.05 -6.81
C SER A 73 7.14 -6.94 -6.47
N LEU A 74 8.44 -7.26 -6.53
CA LEU A 74 9.52 -6.27 -6.44
C LEU A 74 9.65 -5.49 -7.75
N GLU A 75 9.42 -6.12 -8.88
CA GLU A 75 9.45 -5.51 -10.21
C GLU A 75 8.42 -4.39 -10.32
N ASP A 76 7.26 -4.59 -9.73
CA ASP A 76 6.15 -3.65 -9.71
C ASP A 76 6.44 -2.37 -8.91
N LEU A 77 7.53 -2.32 -8.15
CA LEU A 77 7.99 -1.07 -7.52
C LEU A 77 8.23 0.05 -8.53
N PHE A 78 8.57 -0.32 -9.77
CA PHE A 78 8.85 0.61 -10.86
C PHE A 78 7.65 0.83 -11.78
N ILE A 79 6.54 0.14 -11.53
CA ILE A 79 5.28 0.33 -12.26
C ILE A 79 4.42 1.32 -11.49
N SER A 80 4.03 2.39 -12.17
CA SER A 80 3.16 3.41 -11.55
C SER A 80 1.84 2.78 -11.13
N ASN A 81 1.46 3.02 -9.87
CA ASN A 81 0.20 2.58 -9.28
C ASN A 81 -0.06 1.06 -9.24
N SER A 82 0.94 0.20 -9.56
CA SER A 82 0.72 -1.24 -9.42
C SER A 82 0.21 -1.60 -8.03
N PRO A 83 -0.92 -2.32 -7.91
CA PRO A 83 -1.50 -2.72 -6.64
C PRO A 83 -0.68 -3.81 -5.93
N PHE A 84 0.08 -4.62 -6.69
CA PHE A 84 0.83 -5.76 -6.18
C PHE A 84 2.28 -5.42 -5.80
N ALA A 85 2.73 -4.20 -6.08
CA ALA A 85 4.04 -3.74 -5.64
C ALA A 85 4.19 -3.88 -4.13
N VAL A 86 5.36 -4.36 -3.70
CA VAL A 86 5.69 -4.43 -2.28
C VAL A 86 5.67 -3.04 -1.63
N SER A 87 5.17 -2.97 -0.43
CA SER A 87 5.06 -1.76 0.39
C SER A 87 5.43 -2.09 1.82
N VAL A 88 6.12 -1.18 2.50
CA VAL A 88 6.38 -1.28 3.94
C VAL A 88 5.22 -0.62 4.67
N GLU A 89 4.62 -1.36 5.58
CA GLU A 89 3.49 -0.91 6.38
C GLU A 89 3.85 -0.92 7.87
N ARG A 90 3.39 0.08 8.58
CA ARG A 90 3.47 0.12 10.05
C ARG A 90 2.23 -0.51 10.63
N LEU A 91 2.38 -1.47 11.52
CA LEU A 91 1.27 -2.11 12.24
C LEU A 91 0.55 -1.09 13.12
N ASP A 92 1.31 -0.30 13.87
CA ASP A 92 0.85 0.86 14.61
C ASP A 92 1.24 2.13 13.84
N SER A 93 0.23 2.84 13.34
CA SER A 93 0.41 4.05 12.53
C SER A 93 0.98 5.24 13.30
N ASP A 94 0.89 5.23 14.63
CA ASP A 94 1.38 6.30 15.49
C ASP A 94 2.85 6.13 15.86
N ARG A 95 3.37 4.92 15.74
CA ARG A 95 4.77 4.59 15.89
C ARG A 95 5.55 4.81 14.60
N GLY A 96 6.89 4.82 14.70
CA GLY A 96 7.80 4.92 13.55
C GLY A 96 8.03 3.59 12.84
N TYR A 97 8.98 3.63 11.90
CA TYR A 97 9.44 2.44 11.17
C TYR A 97 10.51 1.73 12.00
N HIS A 98 10.08 0.84 12.87
CA HIS A 98 10.91 -0.02 13.73
C HIS A 98 10.70 -1.48 13.36
N LYS A 99 11.70 -2.34 13.61
CA LYS A 99 11.64 -3.78 13.26
C LYS A 99 10.39 -4.49 13.78
N ASP A 100 9.99 -4.17 15.00
CA ASP A 100 8.80 -4.73 15.68
C ASP A 100 7.48 -4.10 15.23
N ASN A 101 7.52 -3.07 14.41
CA ASN A 101 6.35 -2.31 13.97
C ASN A 101 6.13 -2.32 12.47
N ILE A 102 6.93 -3.05 11.69
CA ILE A 102 6.77 -3.10 10.25
C ILE A 102 6.46 -4.50 9.74
N VAL A 103 5.71 -4.52 8.66
CA VAL A 103 5.47 -5.72 7.83
C VAL A 103 5.59 -5.33 6.35
N LEU A 104 5.85 -6.33 5.52
CA LEU A 104 5.73 -6.17 4.07
C LEU A 104 4.33 -6.58 3.61
N THR A 105 3.75 -5.75 2.78
CA THR A 105 2.40 -5.94 2.28
C THR A 105 2.31 -5.47 0.82
N THR A 106 1.25 -5.81 0.12
CA THR A 106 0.99 -5.20 -1.17
C THR A 106 0.58 -3.74 -0.99
N ARG A 107 0.88 -2.91 -1.97
CA ARG A 107 0.41 -1.50 -2.00
C ARG A 107 -1.10 -1.41 -1.88
N PHE A 108 -1.83 -2.37 -2.44
CA PHE A 108 -3.29 -2.47 -2.33
C PHE A 108 -3.72 -2.63 -0.87
N ALA A 109 -3.20 -3.62 -0.16
CA ALA A 109 -3.58 -3.89 1.23
C ALA A 109 -3.19 -2.75 2.17
N ASN A 110 -1.99 -2.18 2.02
CA ASN A 110 -1.54 -1.02 2.79
C ASN A 110 -2.47 0.19 2.63
N ARG A 111 -2.88 0.47 1.40
CA ARG A 111 -3.81 1.57 1.13
C ARG A 111 -5.22 1.28 1.65
N GLY A 112 -5.68 0.03 1.53
CA GLY A 112 -7.00 -0.40 1.98
C GLY A 112 -7.14 -0.37 3.50
N ARG A 113 -6.09 -0.80 4.23
CA ARG A 113 -6.10 -0.74 5.70
C ARG A 113 -6.06 0.69 6.23
N GLY A 114 -5.20 1.53 5.67
CA GLY A 114 -5.02 2.90 6.18
C GLY A 114 -4.61 2.91 7.66
N LYS A 115 -5.47 3.47 8.51
CA LYS A 115 -5.27 3.52 9.98
C LYS A 115 -6.23 2.59 10.75
N TYR A 116 -6.92 1.70 10.04
CA TYR A 116 -7.83 0.78 10.69
C TYR A 116 -7.06 -0.19 11.61
N ASP A 117 -7.63 -0.52 12.77
CA ASP A 117 -6.93 -1.38 13.71
C ASP A 117 -6.71 -2.79 13.18
N ASN A 118 -5.59 -3.40 13.55
CA ASN A 118 -5.12 -4.65 12.96
C ASN A 118 -6.06 -5.85 13.20
N PRO A 119 -6.58 -6.09 14.43
CA PRO A 119 -7.46 -7.22 14.69
C PRO A 119 -8.75 -7.16 13.86
N ASN A 120 -9.39 -6.01 13.82
CA ASN A 120 -10.63 -5.82 13.07
C ASN A 120 -10.40 -5.86 11.55
N PHE A 121 -9.29 -5.33 11.07
CA PHE A 121 -8.94 -5.42 9.66
C PHE A 121 -8.75 -6.88 9.25
N LYS A 122 -7.96 -7.64 10.02
CA LYS A 122 -7.76 -9.07 9.74
C LYS A 122 -9.06 -9.85 9.75
N LYS A 123 -9.88 -9.68 10.78
CA LYS A 123 -11.19 -10.36 10.89
C LYS A 123 -12.09 -10.09 9.68
N ARG A 124 -12.18 -8.83 9.23
CA ARG A 124 -12.98 -8.46 8.07
C ARG A 124 -12.42 -9.03 6.77
N LEU A 125 -11.09 -9.05 6.65
CA LEU A 125 -10.41 -9.60 5.50
C LEU A 125 -10.61 -11.12 5.42
N ASP A 126 -10.46 -11.84 6.54
CA ASP A 126 -10.70 -13.27 6.62
C ASP A 126 -12.16 -13.59 6.22
N ASN A 127 -13.13 -12.85 6.74
CA ASN A 127 -14.54 -13.00 6.35
C ASN A 127 -14.77 -12.77 4.85
N LEU A 128 -14.08 -11.79 4.24
CA LEU A 128 -14.17 -11.54 2.80
C LEU A 128 -13.60 -12.70 1.99
N LEU A 129 -12.49 -13.30 2.45
CA LEU A 129 -11.85 -14.41 1.77
C LEU A 129 -12.62 -15.72 1.91
N GLU A 130 -13.19 -15.99 3.09
CA GLU A 130 -13.97 -17.18 3.38
C GLU A 130 -15.33 -17.18 2.66
N ASN A 131 -15.98 -16.03 2.58
CA ASN A 131 -17.30 -15.90 1.96
C ASN A 131 -17.24 -15.66 0.44
N ARG A 132 -16.06 -15.65 -0.15
CA ARG A 132 -15.88 -15.43 -1.57
C ARG A 132 -15.93 -16.76 -2.32
N THR A 133 -17.15 -17.24 -2.65
CA THR A 133 -17.30 -18.27 -3.66
C THR A 133 -17.19 -17.65 -5.05
N LYS A 134 -16.70 -18.42 -6.04
CA LYS A 134 -16.61 -17.95 -7.43
C LYS A 134 -17.98 -17.58 -8.01
N GLU A 135 -19.04 -18.11 -7.43
CA GLU A 135 -20.43 -17.92 -7.83
C GLU A 135 -21.02 -16.60 -7.30
N ASP A 136 -20.45 -16.05 -6.20
CA ASP A 136 -20.87 -14.78 -5.59
C ASP A 136 -20.30 -13.53 -6.28
N ILE A 137 -19.42 -13.70 -7.26
CA ILE A 137 -19.04 -12.60 -8.12
C ILE A 137 -20.17 -12.42 -9.13
N ILE A 138 -21.27 -11.80 -8.69
CA ILE A 138 -22.20 -11.17 -9.61
C ILE A 138 -21.41 -10.02 -10.25
N LEU A 139 -20.69 -10.35 -11.32
CA LEU A 139 -20.32 -9.33 -12.28
C LEU A 139 -21.67 -8.76 -12.74
N PRO A 140 -22.01 -7.50 -12.46
CA PRO A 140 -23.13 -6.89 -13.14
C PRO A 140 -22.92 -7.20 -14.62
N ASN A 141 -23.97 -7.56 -15.35
CA ASN A 141 -23.93 -7.85 -16.78
C ASN A 141 -23.35 -6.63 -17.51
N PHE A 142 -22.05 -6.50 -17.39
CA PHE A 142 -21.26 -5.47 -18.05
C PHE A 142 -20.97 -6.01 -19.44
N THR A 143 -21.95 -5.89 -20.33
CA THR A 143 -21.71 -6.13 -21.73
C THR A 143 -20.88 -4.97 -22.27
N PRO A 144 -19.86 -5.23 -23.10
CA PRO A 144 -19.05 -4.17 -23.72
C PRO A 144 -19.88 -3.11 -24.45
N GLU A 145 -21.08 -3.45 -24.87
CA GLU A 145 -22.05 -2.58 -25.56
C GLU A 145 -22.58 -1.45 -24.67
N LYS A 146 -22.54 -1.59 -23.35
CA LYS A 146 -22.95 -0.53 -22.39
C LYS A 146 -21.82 0.43 -21.99
N ARG A 147 -20.63 0.29 -22.54
CA ARG A 147 -19.52 1.23 -22.28
C ARG A 147 -19.81 2.65 -22.77
N GLY A 148 -20.61 2.80 -23.83
CA GLY A 148 -20.99 4.11 -24.36
C GLY A 148 -21.81 4.96 -23.38
N ASP A 149 -22.59 4.31 -22.50
CA ASP A 149 -23.43 5.02 -21.55
C ASP A 149 -22.65 5.56 -20.34
N LEU A 150 -21.46 5.01 -20.05
CA LEU A 150 -20.59 5.45 -18.95
C LEU A 150 -19.74 6.67 -19.32
N GLU A 151 -19.42 6.85 -20.60
CA GLU A 151 -18.69 8.04 -21.06
C GLU A 151 -19.55 9.31 -21.03
N ALA A 152 -20.87 9.18 -20.99
CA ALA A 152 -21.78 10.30 -20.85
C ALA A 152 -21.88 10.83 -19.39
N PHE A 153 -21.32 10.10 -18.39
CA PHE A 153 -21.33 10.47 -16.97
C PHE A 153 -19.95 10.87 -16.41
N LEU A 154 -18.92 10.87 -17.24
CA LEU A 154 -17.57 11.33 -16.90
C LEU A 154 -17.30 12.70 -17.56
#